data_d4ecb002344d229adb1020edd6bb7485
#
_entry.id   d4ecb002344d229adb1020edd6bb7485
#
_cell.length_a   1.000
_cell.length_b   1.000
_cell.length_c   1.000
_cell.angle_alpha   90.00
_cell.angle_beta   90.00
_cell.angle_gamma   90.00
#
_symmetry.space_group_name_H-M   'P 1'
#
loop_
_entity.id
_entity.type
_entity.pdbx_description
1 polymer ?
#
loop_
_entity_poly.entity_id
_entity_poly.type
_entity_poly.pdbx_seq_one_letter_code
_entity_poly.pdbx_strand_id
1 'polypeptide(L)'
;MQFTFTLPASLPQMTVKQLLEEQLLIPRKIRHFLRIKKHILINQEEVRWNEIVNPGDVCQLTFDEEDYPQKTIPWGNPDLVQEVYQDQHLIIVNKPEGMKTHGNQPNEIALLNHVSTYVGQTCYVVHRLDMETSGLVLFAKNPFILPILNRLLEKKEISREYWALVDGNINRKELVFRDKIGRDRHDRRKRIVDAKNGQYAETHVSRLKQFSNKTSLARCKLKTGRTHQIRVHLSHHNLPILGDPLYNSKSKTSRLMLHAFRLSFTHPLTLEKLT
;
A
#
# COMPACT_ATOMS: atom_id res chain seq x y z
N MET A 1 -20.71 -5.69 11.51
CA MET A 1 -19.54 -4.87 11.88
C MET A 1 -20.00 -3.44 12.14
N GLN A 2 -19.50 -2.81 13.23
CA GLN A 2 -19.86 -1.44 13.56
C GLN A 2 -18.60 -0.57 13.63
N PHE A 3 -18.67 0.61 13.04
CA PHE A 3 -17.58 1.59 13.05
C PHE A 3 -18.11 2.92 13.57
N THR A 4 -17.39 3.51 14.48
CA THR A 4 -17.69 4.83 15.05
C THR A 4 -16.44 5.70 14.90
N PHE A 5 -16.58 6.87 14.30
CA PHE A 5 -15.48 7.81 14.10
C PHE A 5 -15.99 9.24 14.09
N THR A 6 -15.15 10.17 14.56
CA THR A 6 -15.45 11.59 14.54
C THR A 6 -15.05 12.17 13.19
N LEU A 7 -15.94 12.95 12.56
CA LEU A 7 -15.62 13.65 11.32
C LEU A 7 -14.56 14.72 11.56
N PRO A 8 -13.44 14.71 10.82
CA PRO A 8 -12.32 15.59 11.09
C PRO A 8 -12.69 17.09 10.94
N ALA A 9 -12.02 17.94 11.71
CA ALA A 9 -12.23 19.39 11.67
C ALA A 9 -11.96 20.03 10.28
N SER A 10 -11.14 19.40 9.47
CA SER A 10 -10.81 19.83 8.10
C SER A 10 -11.74 19.26 7.03
N LEU A 11 -12.73 18.43 7.40
CA LEU A 11 -13.70 17.91 6.44
C LEU A 11 -14.60 19.04 5.97
N PRO A 12 -14.79 19.25 4.65
CA PRO A 12 -15.75 20.22 4.17
C PRO A 12 -17.18 19.80 4.54
N GLN A 13 -18.05 20.77 4.79
CA GLN A 13 -19.46 20.51 4.99
C GLN A 13 -20.05 19.80 3.77
N MET A 14 -20.80 18.70 3.99
CA MET A 14 -21.37 17.90 2.92
C MET A 14 -22.63 17.16 3.40
N THR A 15 -23.39 16.61 2.48
CA THR A 15 -24.55 15.77 2.84
C THR A 15 -24.10 14.38 3.29
N VAL A 16 -24.93 13.70 4.08
CA VAL A 16 -24.73 12.27 4.44
C VAL A 16 -24.48 11.42 3.19
N LYS A 17 -25.23 11.67 2.10
CA LYS A 17 -25.03 10.98 0.82
C LYS A 17 -23.61 11.17 0.28
N GLN A 18 -23.12 12.40 0.23
CA GLN A 18 -21.77 12.70 -0.25
C GLN A 18 -20.68 12.08 0.65
N LEU A 19 -20.86 12.13 1.96
CA LEU A 19 -19.97 11.45 2.90
C LEU A 19 -19.83 9.97 2.56
N LEU A 20 -20.96 9.26 2.40
CA LEU A 20 -20.94 7.81 2.14
C LEU A 20 -20.43 7.47 0.73
N GLU A 21 -20.72 8.30 -0.25
CA GLU A 21 -20.41 8.05 -1.66
C GLU A 21 -19.00 8.48 -2.03
N GLU A 22 -18.62 9.70 -1.68
CA GLU A 22 -17.42 10.36 -2.19
C GLU A 22 -16.24 10.21 -1.24
N GLN A 23 -16.48 10.24 0.07
CA GLN A 23 -15.43 10.10 1.07
C GLN A 23 -15.22 8.65 1.47
N LEU A 24 -16.28 7.97 1.88
CA LEU A 24 -16.21 6.62 2.43
C LEU A 24 -16.30 5.53 1.35
N LEU A 25 -16.62 5.89 0.09
CA LEU A 25 -16.68 4.98 -1.06
C LEU A 25 -17.54 3.73 -0.84
N ILE A 26 -18.58 3.86 -0.05
CA ILE A 26 -19.46 2.73 0.23
C ILE A 26 -20.22 2.37 -1.06
N PRO A 27 -20.21 1.09 -1.49
CA PRO A 27 -20.92 0.66 -2.69
C PRO A 27 -22.41 1.00 -2.67
N ARG A 28 -22.99 1.33 -3.83
CA ARG A 28 -24.40 1.74 -3.95
C ARG A 28 -25.38 0.77 -3.29
N LYS A 29 -25.16 -0.53 -3.44
CA LYS A 29 -25.99 -1.58 -2.84
C LYS A 29 -25.96 -1.49 -1.30
N ILE A 30 -24.80 -1.37 -0.74
CA ILE A 30 -24.62 -1.28 0.74
C ILE A 30 -25.24 0.02 1.25
N ARG A 31 -25.00 1.16 0.57
CA ARG A 31 -25.63 2.44 0.94
C ARG A 31 -27.16 2.35 0.97
N HIS A 32 -27.76 1.63 0.02
CA HIS A 32 -29.18 1.40 -0.01
C HIS A 32 -29.68 0.67 1.25
N PHE A 33 -28.99 -0.39 1.67
CA PHE A 33 -29.34 -1.13 2.89
C PHE A 33 -29.09 -0.32 4.16
N LEU A 34 -27.99 0.39 4.26
CA LEU A 34 -27.72 1.30 5.38
C LEU A 34 -28.87 2.29 5.59
N ARG A 35 -29.46 2.81 4.49
CA ARG A 35 -30.60 3.71 4.55
C ARG A 35 -31.88 3.03 5.06
N ILE A 36 -32.24 1.90 4.44
CA ILE A 36 -33.49 1.19 4.78
C ILE A 36 -33.49 0.71 6.22
N LYS A 37 -32.34 0.17 6.65
CA LYS A 37 -32.17 -0.40 8.00
C LYS A 37 -31.87 0.67 9.06
N LYS A 38 -31.71 1.95 8.66
CA LYS A 38 -31.33 3.05 9.55
C LYS A 38 -30.00 2.80 10.27
N HIS A 39 -29.06 2.17 9.59
CA HIS A 39 -27.74 1.80 10.08
C HIS A 39 -26.71 2.92 9.98
N ILE A 40 -27.17 4.17 9.87
CA ILE A 40 -26.35 5.38 9.88
C ILE A 40 -26.87 6.27 10.98
N LEU A 41 -26.01 6.56 11.96
CA LEU A 41 -26.29 7.53 13.00
C LEU A 41 -25.26 8.65 12.96
N ILE A 42 -25.71 9.89 13.11
CA ILE A 42 -24.85 11.05 13.34
C ILE A 42 -25.20 11.59 14.73
N ASN A 43 -24.20 11.70 15.61
CA ASN A 43 -24.37 12.11 17.00
C ASN A 43 -25.44 11.27 17.74
N GLN A 44 -25.49 9.94 17.41
CA GLN A 44 -26.45 8.95 17.94
C GLN A 44 -27.89 9.12 17.43
N GLU A 45 -28.14 10.02 16.48
CA GLU A 45 -29.46 10.24 15.88
C GLU A 45 -29.54 9.69 14.46
N GLU A 46 -30.73 9.20 14.09
CA GLU A 46 -31.04 8.78 12.72
C GLU A 46 -31.03 9.99 11.78
N VAL A 47 -30.43 9.84 10.60
CA VAL A 47 -30.26 10.95 9.64
C VAL A 47 -30.85 10.62 8.29
N ARG A 48 -31.27 11.67 7.57
CA ARG A 48 -31.69 11.58 6.18
C ARG A 48 -30.49 11.84 5.23
N TRP A 49 -30.59 11.35 4.01
CA TRP A 49 -29.50 11.43 3.03
C TRP A 49 -29.08 12.84 2.60
N ASN A 50 -30.01 13.77 2.65
CA ASN A 50 -29.82 15.18 2.30
C ASN A 50 -29.43 16.05 3.52
N GLU A 51 -29.41 15.48 4.72
CA GLU A 51 -28.93 16.21 5.90
C GLU A 51 -27.44 16.48 5.80
N ILE A 52 -27.06 17.63 6.34
CA ILE A 52 -25.68 18.10 6.34
C ILE A 52 -24.95 17.50 7.55
N VAL A 53 -23.77 16.98 7.30
CA VAL A 53 -22.80 16.60 8.33
C VAL A 53 -21.74 17.68 8.48
N ASN A 54 -21.32 17.90 9.70
CA ASN A 54 -20.37 18.97 10.04
C ASN A 54 -19.07 18.37 10.60
N PRO A 55 -17.96 19.13 10.53
CA PRO A 55 -16.76 18.80 11.28
C PRO A 55 -17.06 18.59 12.76
N GLY A 56 -16.51 17.52 13.36
CA GLY A 56 -16.74 17.15 14.76
C GLY A 56 -17.95 16.26 15.02
N ASP A 57 -18.84 16.06 14.05
CA ASP A 57 -19.94 15.10 14.18
C ASP A 57 -19.40 13.68 14.35
N VAL A 58 -20.06 12.88 15.18
CA VAL A 58 -19.74 11.47 15.40
C VAL A 58 -20.58 10.62 14.45
N CYS A 59 -19.92 10.02 13.47
CA CYS A 59 -20.57 9.11 12.52
C CYS A 59 -20.46 7.67 13.02
N GLN A 60 -21.60 6.98 13.07
CA GLN A 60 -21.67 5.55 13.37
C GLN A 60 -22.31 4.82 12.19
N LEU A 61 -21.61 3.78 11.71
CA LEU A 61 -22.05 2.92 10.61
C LEU A 61 -22.14 1.48 11.11
N THR A 62 -23.26 0.82 10.84
CA THR A 62 -23.45 -0.59 11.16
C THR A 62 -23.64 -1.38 9.87
N PHE A 63 -22.72 -2.32 9.59
CA PHE A 63 -22.77 -3.21 8.44
C PHE A 63 -23.16 -4.61 8.87
N ASP A 64 -24.04 -5.23 8.10
CA ASP A 64 -24.38 -6.63 8.27
C ASP A 64 -23.23 -7.54 7.76
N GLU A 65 -23.26 -8.83 8.12
CA GLU A 65 -22.26 -9.79 7.64
C GLU A 65 -22.26 -9.95 6.12
N GLU A 66 -23.41 -9.80 5.50
CA GLU A 66 -23.64 -9.93 4.06
C GLU A 66 -23.13 -8.72 3.26
N ASP A 67 -22.97 -7.56 3.88
CA ASP A 67 -22.51 -6.34 3.22
C ASP A 67 -21.04 -6.46 2.80
N TYR A 68 -20.23 -7.08 3.66
CA TYR A 68 -18.81 -7.33 3.44
C TYR A 68 -18.46 -8.77 3.82
N PRO A 69 -18.73 -9.75 2.94
CA PRO A 69 -18.42 -11.14 3.25
C PRO A 69 -16.92 -11.31 3.52
N GLN A 70 -16.60 -11.84 4.69
CA GLN A 70 -15.22 -12.07 5.08
C GLN A 70 -14.65 -13.28 4.33
N LYS A 71 -13.46 -13.11 3.76
CA LYS A 71 -12.70 -14.23 3.23
C LYS A 71 -12.00 -14.95 4.37
N THR A 72 -12.24 -16.21 4.50
CA THR A 72 -11.44 -17.07 5.38
C THR A 72 -10.08 -17.31 4.72
N ILE A 73 -9.01 -17.04 5.41
CA ILE A 73 -7.64 -17.35 4.99
C ILE A 73 -6.96 -18.21 6.05
N PRO A 74 -6.00 -19.06 5.68
CA PRO A 74 -5.20 -19.80 6.66
C PRO A 74 -4.50 -18.85 7.63
N TRP A 75 -4.47 -19.22 8.90
CA TRP A 75 -3.73 -18.48 9.92
C TRP A 75 -2.23 -18.70 9.77
N GLY A 76 -1.44 -17.69 10.08
CA GLY A 76 0.02 -17.73 10.07
C GLY A 76 0.61 -17.71 11.49
N ASN A 77 1.90 -17.35 11.60
CA ASN A 77 2.59 -17.16 12.87
C ASN A 77 2.65 -15.67 13.22
N PRO A 78 2.00 -15.20 14.31
CA PRO A 78 2.01 -13.79 14.69
C PRO A 78 3.38 -13.29 15.14
N ASP A 79 4.28 -14.16 15.64
CA ASP A 79 5.62 -13.78 16.09
C ASP A 79 6.53 -13.27 14.95
N LEU A 80 6.14 -13.54 13.68
CA LEU A 80 6.85 -13.04 12.50
C LEU A 80 6.42 -11.63 12.09
N VAL A 81 5.51 -11.01 12.82
CA VAL A 81 5.00 -9.66 12.53
C VAL A 81 5.80 -8.62 13.31
N GLN A 82 6.42 -7.71 12.59
CA GLN A 82 7.06 -6.53 13.15
C GLN A 82 6.15 -5.34 12.90
N GLU A 83 5.26 -5.04 13.85
CA GLU A 83 4.36 -3.90 13.80
C GLU A 83 5.16 -2.59 13.87
N VAL A 84 4.74 -1.60 13.08
CA VAL A 84 5.27 -0.23 13.09
C VAL A 84 4.18 0.76 13.51
N TYR A 85 2.95 0.52 13.08
CA TYR A 85 1.78 1.32 13.43
C TYR A 85 0.52 0.49 13.30
N GLN A 86 -0.42 0.65 14.20
CA GLN A 86 -1.74 0.03 14.13
C GLN A 86 -2.80 0.93 14.76
N ASP A 87 -3.98 0.96 14.13
CA ASP A 87 -5.21 1.51 14.70
C ASP A 87 -6.40 0.57 14.44
N GLN A 88 -7.63 1.06 14.57
CA GLN A 88 -8.85 0.28 14.35
C GLN A 88 -8.98 -0.19 12.89
N HIS A 89 -8.44 0.53 11.91
CA HIS A 89 -8.74 0.38 10.48
C HIS A 89 -7.58 -0.15 9.64
N LEU A 90 -6.36 0.13 10.04
CA LEU A 90 -5.17 -0.24 9.26
C LEU A 90 -4.01 -0.69 10.15
N ILE A 91 -3.06 -1.41 9.54
CA ILE A 91 -1.80 -1.80 10.17
C ILE A 91 -0.66 -1.64 9.17
N ILE A 92 0.46 -1.10 9.64
CA ILE A 92 1.72 -0.99 8.91
C ILE A 92 2.74 -1.89 9.59
N VAL A 93 3.37 -2.76 8.82
CA VAL A 93 4.37 -3.71 9.32
C VAL A 93 5.66 -3.60 8.53
N ASN A 94 6.77 -3.93 9.16
CA ASN A 94 8.08 -4.04 8.51
C ASN A 94 8.28 -5.48 8.01
N LYS A 95 8.08 -5.70 6.71
CA LYS A 95 8.25 -7.01 6.09
C LYS A 95 9.73 -7.40 6.02
N PRO A 96 10.14 -8.59 6.49
CA PRO A 96 11.48 -9.11 6.23
C PRO A 96 11.65 -9.45 4.73
N GLU A 97 12.89 -9.60 4.30
CA GLU A 97 13.19 -10.21 3.01
C GLU A 97 12.84 -11.70 2.99
N GLY A 98 12.75 -12.29 1.80
CA GLY A 98 12.45 -13.71 1.64
C GLY A 98 11.00 -14.10 1.88
N MET A 99 10.15 -13.19 2.37
CA MET A 99 8.74 -13.40 2.64
C MET A 99 7.87 -12.71 1.59
N LYS A 100 6.88 -13.42 1.03
CA LYS A 100 5.89 -12.83 0.15
C LYS A 100 4.91 -11.94 0.93
N THR A 101 4.40 -10.90 0.30
CA THR A 101 3.34 -10.06 0.91
C THR A 101 2.02 -10.84 1.01
N HIS A 102 1.67 -11.62 -0.01
CA HIS A 102 0.53 -12.55 -0.03
C HIS A 102 0.87 -13.78 -0.85
N GLY A 103 0.22 -14.89 -0.58
CA GLY A 103 0.40 -16.15 -1.31
C GLY A 103 -0.13 -16.04 -2.75
N ASN A 104 0.43 -16.86 -3.64
CA ASN A 104 -0.06 -17.02 -5.01
C ASN A 104 -1.06 -18.18 -5.10
N GLN A 105 -1.08 -19.07 -4.10
CA GLN A 105 -1.98 -20.21 -3.97
C GLN A 105 -2.85 -20.02 -2.71
N PRO A 106 -4.06 -20.58 -2.67
CA PRO A 106 -4.99 -20.40 -1.54
C PRO A 106 -4.42 -20.77 -0.17
N ASN A 107 -3.58 -21.82 -0.11
CA ASN A 107 -3.00 -22.34 1.13
C ASN A 107 -1.55 -21.88 1.37
N GLU A 108 -1.03 -21.00 0.55
CA GLU A 108 0.34 -20.47 0.72
C GLU A 108 0.37 -19.42 1.82
N ILE A 109 1.10 -19.73 2.89
CA ILE A 109 1.30 -18.80 4.02
C ILE A 109 2.29 -17.70 3.62
N ALA A 110 1.89 -16.46 3.85
CA ALA A 110 2.66 -15.26 3.56
C ALA A 110 2.43 -14.19 4.64
N LEU A 111 3.03 -13.01 4.50
CA LEU A 111 2.89 -11.92 5.46
C LEU A 111 1.43 -11.58 5.80
N LEU A 112 0.54 -11.58 4.80
CA LEU A 112 -0.90 -11.37 5.01
C LEU A 112 -1.48 -12.33 6.07
N ASN A 113 -1.08 -13.60 6.03
CA ASN A 113 -1.56 -14.61 6.97
C ASN A 113 -1.03 -14.34 8.39
N HIS A 114 0.27 -14.01 8.50
CA HIS A 114 0.89 -13.66 9.77
C HIS A 114 0.23 -12.41 10.40
N VAL A 115 0.04 -11.36 9.59
CA VAL A 115 -0.62 -10.11 10.02
C VAL A 115 -2.07 -10.35 10.42
N SER A 116 -2.82 -11.18 9.69
CA SER A 116 -4.21 -11.49 10.03
C SER A 116 -4.31 -12.24 11.35
N THR A 117 -3.39 -13.18 11.61
CA THR A 117 -3.30 -13.87 12.90
C THR A 117 -2.92 -12.92 14.04
N TYR A 118 -1.95 -12.03 13.79
CA TYR A 118 -1.51 -11.03 14.77
C TYR A 118 -2.64 -10.07 15.17
N VAL A 119 -3.42 -9.63 14.20
CA VAL A 119 -4.58 -8.73 14.43
C VAL A 119 -5.81 -9.49 14.99
N GLY A 120 -5.87 -10.82 14.82
CA GLY A 120 -7.01 -11.64 15.22
C GLY A 120 -8.21 -11.58 14.27
N GLN A 121 -8.02 -11.04 13.05
CA GLN A 121 -9.04 -10.99 12.00
C GLN A 121 -8.42 -10.92 10.62
N THR A 122 -9.19 -11.27 9.59
CA THR A 122 -8.72 -11.18 8.20
C THR A 122 -8.35 -9.75 7.83
N CYS A 123 -7.10 -9.56 7.45
CA CYS A 123 -6.59 -8.31 6.88
C CYS A 123 -6.59 -8.36 5.35
N TYR A 124 -6.40 -7.19 4.71
CA TYR A 124 -6.47 -7.04 3.26
C TYR A 124 -5.25 -6.27 2.76
N VAL A 125 -4.66 -6.75 1.67
CA VAL A 125 -3.48 -6.15 1.06
C VAL A 125 -3.87 -4.83 0.36
N VAL A 126 -3.25 -3.73 0.75
CA VAL A 126 -3.37 -2.43 0.07
C VAL A 126 -2.32 -2.31 -1.03
N HIS A 127 -1.07 -2.63 -0.71
CA HIS A 127 0.03 -2.71 -1.69
C HIS A 127 0.98 -3.84 -1.33
N ARG A 128 1.89 -4.14 -2.24
CA ARG A 128 2.83 -5.26 -2.07
C ARG A 128 4.27 -4.84 -2.27
N LEU A 129 5.16 -5.57 -1.62
CA LEU A 129 6.59 -5.63 -1.92
C LEU A 129 6.91 -6.99 -2.56
N ASP A 130 7.97 -7.03 -3.36
CA ASP A 130 8.52 -8.28 -3.87
C ASP A 130 9.04 -9.15 -2.70
N MET A 131 9.17 -10.43 -2.93
CA MET A 131 9.63 -11.38 -1.90
C MET A 131 10.99 -10.96 -1.31
N GLU A 132 11.91 -10.56 -2.18
CA GLU A 132 13.27 -10.17 -1.80
C GLU A 132 13.36 -8.75 -1.22
N THR A 133 12.33 -7.91 -1.41
CA THR A 133 12.31 -6.52 -0.89
C THR A 133 11.82 -6.51 0.54
N SER A 134 12.56 -5.86 1.43
CA SER A 134 12.14 -5.62 2.81
C SER A 134 11.52 -4.24 3.01
N GLY A 135 10.85 -4.02 4.14
CA GLY A 135 10.36 -2.72 4.58
C GLY A 135 8.84 -2.61 4.73
N LEU A 136 8.35 -1.40 4.76
CA LEU A 136 6.99 -1.06 5.17
C LEU A 136 5.92 -1.54 4.18
N VAL A 137 4.92 -2.24 4.73
CA VAL A 137 3.72 -2.70 4.01
C VAL A 137 2.47 -2.30 4.78
N LEU A 138 1.51 -1.71 4.07
CA LEU A 138 0.21 -1.31 4.60
C LEU A 138 -0.84 -2.37 4.30
N PHE A 139 -1.58 -2.77 5.33
CA PHE A 139 -2.77 -3.61 5.24
C PHE A 139 -3.99 -2.86 5.78
N ALA A 140 -5.15 -3.10 5.17
CA ALA A 140 -6.43 -2.75 5.75
C ALA A 140 -6.88 -3.84 6.74
N LYS A 141 -7.38 -3.47 7.90
CA LYS A 141 -7.87 -4.40 8.91
C LYS A 141 -9.32 -4.82 8.67
N ASN A 142 -10.03 -4.11 7.82
CA ASN A 142 -11.42 -4.41 7.49
C ASN A 142 -11.74 -4.06 6.03
N PRO A 143 -12.78 -4.66 5.44
CA PRO A 143 -13.13 -4.44 4.03
C PRO A 143 -13.74 -3.06 3.77
N PHE A 144 -14.20 -2.35 4.78
CA PHE A 144 -14.74 -1.00 4.67
C PHE A 144 -13.66 0.02 4.30
N ILE A 145 -12.49 -0.02 4.97
CA ILE A 145 -11.39 0.94 4.71
C ILE A 145 -10.61 0.63 3.44
N LEU A 146 -10.62 -0.62 2.96
CA LEU A 146 -9.82 -1.08 1.82
C LEU A 146 -10.06 -0.27 0.53
N PRO A 147 -11.32 0.00 0.09
CA PRO A 147 -11.56 0.81 -1.11
C PRO A 147 -11.02 2.24 -0.98
N ILE A 148 -11.07 2.82 0.22
CA ILE A 148 -10.59 4.17 0.48
C ILE A 148 -9.06 4.21 0.35
N LEU A 149 -8.34 3.25 0.96
CA LEU A 149 -6.89 3.13 0.85
C LEU A 149 -6.44 2.85 -0.59
N ASN A 150 -7.18 2.02 -1.34
CA ASN A 150 -6.92 1.77 -2.76
C ASN A 150 -7.07 3.05 -3.59
N ARG A 151 -8.10 3.87 -3.33
CA ARG A 151 -8.27 5.17 -3.99
C ARG A 151 -7.10 6.12 -3.71
N LEU A 152 -6.64 6.21 -2.45
CA LEU A 152 -5.46 7.01 -2.09
C LEU A 152 -4.21 6.54 -2.85
N LEU A 153 -4.05 5.22 -3.01
CA LEU A 153 -2.94 4.64 -3.78
C LEU A 153 -3.02 4.99 -5.26
N GLU A 154 -4.22 4.89 -5.87
CA GLU A 154 -4.48 5.25 -7.28
C GLU A 154 -4.26 6.74 -7.54
N LYS A 155 -4.70 7.61 -6.63
CA LYS A 155 -4.48 9.06 -6.68
C LYS A 155 -3.04 9.47 -6.35
N LYS A 156 -2.15 8.50 -6.02
CA LYS A 156 -0.74 8.74 -5.64
C LYS A 156 -0.59 9.56 -4.35
N GLU A 157 -1.59 9.52 -3.51
CA GLU A 157 -1.61 10.18 -2.20
C GLU A 157 -0.90 9.36 -1.12
N ILE A 158 -0.63 8.06 -1.37
CA ILE A 158 0.27 7.24 -0.58
C ILE A 158 1.67 7.31 -1.18
N SER A 159 2.56 8.05 -0.54
CA SER A 159 3.97 8.17 -0.92
C SER A 159 4.76 6.97 -0.39
N ARG A 160 5.55 6.33 -1.28
CA ARG A 160 6.41 5.19 -0.94
C ARG A 160 7.83 5.50 -1.33
N GLU A 161 8.73 5.47 -0.36
CA GLU A 161 10.15 5.77 -0.56
C GLU A 161 11.01 4.58 -0.15
N TYR A 162 12.05 4.34 -0.93
CA TYR A 162 12.94 3.19 -0.79
C TYR A 162 14.39 3.63 -0.74
N TRP A 163 15.18 2.94 0.05
CA TRP A 163 16.62 2.94 -0.09
C TRP A 163 17.06 1.83 -1.03
N ALA A 164 17.95 2.14 -1.95
CA ALA A 164 18.57 1.20 -2.86
C ALA A 164 20.08 1.41 -2.85
N LEU A 165 20.85 0.35 -2.61
CA LEU A 165 22.30 0.36 -2.80
C LEU A 165 22.58 -0.21 -4.19
N VAL A 166 23.14 0.61 -5.09
CA VAL A 166 23.33 0.27 -6.49
C VAL A 166 24.81 0.05 -6.81
N ASP A 167 25.07 -0.84 -7.76
CA ASP A 167 26.35 -1.06 -8.37
C ASP A 167 26.54 -0.04 -9.51
N GLY A 168 27.29 1.01 -9.24
CA GLY A 168 27.52 2.13 -10.15
C GLY A 168 27.49 3.49 -9.46
N ASN A 169 28.03 4.47 -10.18
CA ASN A 169 28.06 5.86 -9.75
C ASN A 169 26.83 6.60 -10.26
N ILE A 170 26.06 7.18 -9.37
CA ILE A 170 24.98 8.09 -9.74
C ILE A 170 25.58 9.49 -9.91
N ASN A 171 25.84 9.89 -11.15
CA ASN A 171 26.56 11.14 -11.46
C ASN A 171 25.72 12.41 -11.20
N ARG A 172 24.40 12.32 -11.33
CA ARG A 172 23.46 13.42 -11.07
C ARG A 172 22.82 13.28 -9.70
N LYS A 173 22.57 14.41 -9.02
CA LYS A 173 21.90 14.42 -7.72
C LYS A 173 20.48 13.86 -7.79
N GLU A 174 19.77 14.16 -8.87
CA GLU A 174 18.39 13.73 -9.12
C GLU A 174 18.26 13.14 -10.53
N LEU A 175 17.53 12.04 -10.65
CA LEU A 175 17.18 11.35 -11.89
C LEU A 175 15.69 11.01 -11.88
N VAL A 176 15.06 11.01 -13.04
CA VAL A 176 13.67 10.57 -13.21
C VAL A 176 13.61 9.58 -14.35
N PHE A 177 13.20 8.35 -14.04
CA PHE A 177 13.01 7.28 -15.02
C PHE A 177 11.53 7.14 -15.37
N ARG A 178 11.19 7.16 -16.65
CA ARG A 178 9.82 7.10 -17.19
C ARG A 178 9.66 6.00 -18.24
N ASP A 179 10.36 4.89 -18.05
CA ASP A 179 10.34 3.79 -18.98
C ASP A 179 9.12 2.90 -18.75
N LYS A 180 8.43 2.50 -19.82
CA LYS A 180 7.31 1.54 -19.71
C LYS A 180 7.85 0.15 -19.37
N ILE A 181 7.15 -0.55 -18.46
CA ILE A 181 7.56 -1.86 -17.95
C ILE A 181 6.59 -2.93 -18.43
N GLY A 182 7.12 -3.97 -19.05
CA GLY A 182 6.41 -5.15 -19.53
C GLY A 182 6.93 -6.45 -18.91
N ARG A 183 6.31 -7.57 -19.28
CA ARG A 183 6.81 -8.90 -18.94
C ARG A 183 7.92 -9.32 -19.90
N ASP A 184 8.96 -9.95 -19.36
CA ASP A 184 9.95 -10.64 -20.20
C ASP A 184 9.29 -11.86 -20.86
N ARG A 185 9.53 -12.03 -22.16
CA ARG A 185 8.97 -13.16 -22.94
C ARG A 185 9.70 -14.48 -22.68
N HIS A 186 10.96 -14.41 -22.25
CA HIS A 186 11.84 -15.56 -22.05
C HIS A 186 11.92 -15.99 -20.59
N ASP A 187 11.83 -15.05 -19.64
CA ASP A 187 11.78 -15.36 -18.19
C ASP A 187 10.56 -14.72 -17.53
N ARG A 188 9.54 -15.54 -17.26
CA ARG A 188 8.27 -15.11 -16.63
C ARG A 188 8.45 -14.41 -15.28
N ARG A 189 9.56 -14.66 -14.60
CA ARG A 189 9.89 -14.01 -13.31
C ARG A 189 10.32 -12.57 -13.50
N LYS A 190 10.88 -12.23 -14.66
CA LYS A 190 11.45 -10.92 -14.98
C LYS A 190 10.41 -9.94 -15.54
N ARG A 191 10.75 -8.68 -15.38
CA ARG A 191 10.15 -7.54 -16.09
C ARG A 191 11.25 -6.84 -16.85
N ILE A 192 10.88 -6.18 -17.94
CA ILE A 192 11.81 -5.45 -18.81
C ILE A 192 11.23 -4.09 -19.17
N VAL A 193 12.07 -3.17 -19.60
CA VAL A 193 11.61 -1.97 -20.31
C VAL A 193 11.04 -2.40 -21.65
N ASP A 194 9.78 -2.09 -21.89
CA ASP A 194 9.06 -2.41 -23.14
C ASP A 194 8.28 -1.17 -23.59
N ALA A 195 8.88 -0.44 -24.53
CA ALA A 195 8.31 0.81 -25.05
C ALA A 195 6.97 0.62 -25.79
N LYS A 196 6.74 -0.58 -26.37
CA LYS A 196 5.54 -0.86 -27.17
C LYS A 196 4.36 -1.33 -26.31
N ASN A 197 4.58 -2.39 -25.50
CA ASN A 197 3.49 -3.09 -24.78
C ASN A 197 3.57 -2.89 -23.27
N GLY A 198 4.61 -2.22 -22.76
CA GLY A 198 4.78 -1.96 -21.33
C GLY A 198 3.79 -0.94 -20.79
N GLN A 199 3.51 -1.05 -19.50
CA GLN A 199 2.70 -0.08 -18.74
C GLN A 199 3.58 1.07 -18.28
N TYR A 200 3.06 2.30 -18.33
CA TYR A 200 3.76 3.48 -17.83
C TYR A 200 4.23 3.29 -16.40
N ALA A 201 5.50 3.63 -16.18
CA ALA A 201 6.13 3.60 -14.87
C ALA A 201 7.00 4.85 -14.67
N GLU A 202 6.98 5.42 -13.44
CA GLU A 202 7.78 6.59 -13.09
C GLU A 202 8.42 6.41 -11.72
N THR A 203 9.77 6.53 -11.68
CA THR A 203 10.60 6.43 -10.48
C THR A 203 11.49 7.66 -10.38
N HIS A 204 11.43 8.36 -9.26
CA HIS A 204 12.35 9.45 -8.94
C HIS A 204 13.49 8.90 -8.09
N VAL A 205 14.72 9.18 -8.46
CA VAL A 205 15.92 8.66 -7.81
C VAL A 205 16.80 9.82 -7.37
N SER A 206 17.06 9.92 -6.07
CA SER A 206 17.93 10.93 -5.47
C SER A 206 19.19 10.25 -4.94
N ARG A 207 20.38 10.70 -5.35
CA ARG A 207 21.63 10.22 -4.79
C ARG A 207 21.80 10.75 -3.36
N LEU A 208 21.86 9.84 -2.38
CA LEU A 208 22.13 10.18 -0.97
C LEU A 208 23.63 10.15 -0.68
N LYS A 209 24.34 9.11 -1.13
CA LYS A 209 25.79 8.96 -0.90
C LYS A 209 26.43 8.19 -2.03
N GLN A 210 27.67 8.51 -2.33
CA GLN A 210 28.52 7.76 -3.25
C GLN A 210 29.72 7.25 -2.48
N PHE A 211 30.10 5.98 -2.74
CA PHE A 211 31.20 5.31 -2.06
C PHE A 211 32.38 5.12 -2.99
N SER A 212 33.59 4.98 -2.45
CA SER A 212 34.83 4.84 -3.20
C SER A 212 34.89 3.56 -4.05
N ASN A 213 34.15 2.52 -3.67
CA ASN A 213 34.08 1.23 -4.37
C ASN A 213 33.11 1.25 -5.58
N LYS A 214 32.80 2.41 -6.13
CA LYS A 214 31.85 2.61 -7.26
C LYS A 214 30.42 2.17 -6.96
N THR A 215 29.98 2.20 -5.70
CA THR A 215 28.59 1.98 -5.33
C THR A 215 27.94 3.29 -4.91
N SER A 216 26.63 3.38 -4.98
CA SER A 216 25.86 4.55 -4.55
C SER A 216 24.63 4.15 -3.74
N LEU A 217 24.35 4.90 -2.67
CA LEU A 217 23.08 4.84 -1.93
C LEU A 217 22.10 5.83 -2.56
N ALA A 218 20.97 5.34 -3.00
CA ALA A 218 19.90 6.11 -3.61
C ALA A 218 18.63 6.06 -2.75
N ARG A 219 17.89 7.17 -2.75
CA ARG A 219 16.48 7.22 -2.36
C ARG A 219 15.64 7.13 -3.64
N CYS A 220 14.76 6.15 -3.71
CA CYS A 220 13.83 5.97 -4.81
C CYS A 220 12.41 6.28 -4.34
N LYS A 221 11.72 7.22 -4.99
CA LYS A 221 10.32 7.57 -4.75
C LYS A 221 9.45 7.11 -5.90
N LEU A 222 8.43 6.32 -5.62
CA LEU A 222 7.53 5.78 -6.61
C LEU A 222 6.36 6.72 -6.91
N LYS A 223 6.12 7.01 -8.19
CA LYS A 223 4.89 7.63 -8.69
C LYS A 223 3.90 6.59 -9.22
N THR A 224 4.38 5.43 -9.59
CA THR A 224 3.61 4.25 -10.01
C THR A 224 4.12 3.03 -9.24
N GLY A 225 3.45 1.88 -9.32
CA GLY A 225 3.81 0.66 -8.58
C GLY A 225 3.76 -0.58 -9.46
N ARG A 226 4.61 -0.65 -10.52
CA ARG A 226 4.69 -1.83 -11.37
C ARG A 226 5.57 -2.90 -10.71
N THR A 227 5.31 -4.14 -11.03
CA THR A 227 6.14 -5.27 -10.54
C THR A 227 7.61 -5.03 -10.88
N HIS A 228 8.50 -5.18 -9.91
CA HIS A 228 9.95 -4.97 -10.02
C HIS A 228 10.37 -3.56 -10.51
N GLN A 229 9.51 -2.54 -10.40
CA GLN A 229 9.71 -1.25 -11.05
C GLN A 229 11.08 -0.62 -10.77
N ILE A 230 11.47 -0.47 -9.49
CA ILE A 230 12.75 0.13 -9.12
C ILE A 230 13.91 -0.71 -9.66
N ARG A 231 13.80 -2.04 -9.52
CA ARG A 231 14.82 -3.01 -9.96
C ARG A 231 15.05 -2.92 -11.48
N VAL A 232 13.97 -2.89 -12.26
CA VAL A 232 14.02 -2.77 -13.74
C VAL A 232 14.60 -1.42 -14.16
N HIS A 233 14.07 -0.32 -13.64
CA HIS A 233 14.53 1.02 -14.00
C HIS A 233 16.01 1.19 -13.68
N LEU A 234 16.46 0.88 -12.47
CA LEU A 234 17.86 1.01 -12.10
C LEU A 234 18.77 0.10 -12.95
N SER A 235 18.38 -1.15 -13.17
CA SER A 235 19.16 -2.07 -14.01
C SER A 235 19.25 -1.60 -15.48
N HIS A 236 18.13 -1.12 -16.05
CA HIS A 236 18.10 -0.61 -17.42
C HIS A 236 19.03 0.59 -17.63
N HIS A 237 19.15 1.44 -16.61
CA HIS A 237 20.02 2.62 -16.61
C HIS A 237 21.43 2.34 -16.06
N ASN A 238 21.92 1.09 -16.12
CA ASN A 238 23.25 0.67 -15.71
C ASN A 238 23.57 0.96 -14.21
N LEU A 239 22.56 0.92 -13.35
CA LEU A 239 22.64 1.09 -11.90
C LEU A 239 21.97 -0.09 -11.18
N PRO A 240 22.31 -1.36 -11.51
CA PRO A 240 21.63 -2.50 -10.91
C PRO A 240 21.79 -2.52 -9.39
N ILE A 241 20.76 -2.98 -8.68
CA ILE A 241 20.78 -3.05 -7.22
C ILE A 241 21.70 -4.18 -6.78
N LEU A 242 22.53 -3.95 -5.78
CA LEU A 242 23.36 -5.00 -5.20
C LEU A 242 22.51 -6.13 -4.61
N GLY A 243 22.92 -7.37 -4.84
CA GLY A 243 22.22 -8.56 -4.38
C GLY A 243 20.92 -8.87 -5.09
N ASP A 244 20.62 -8.22 -6.23
CA ASP A 244 19.44 -8.55 -7.03
C ASP A 244 19.65 -9.87 -7.79
N PRO A 245 18.91 -10.95 -7.42
CA PRO A 245 19.11 -12.26 -8.04
C PRO A 245 18.65 -12.32 -9.49
N LEU A 246 17.82 -11.37 -9.93
CA LEU A 246 17.28 -11.35 -11.30
C LEU A 246 18.00 -10.34 -12.22
N TYR A 247 18.42 -9.21 -11.68
CA TYR A 247 18.94 -8.08 -12.47
C TYR A 247 20.42 -7.78 -12.19
N ASN A 248 21.01 -8.36 -11.15
CA ASN A 248 22.44 -8.25 -10.81
C ASN A 248 22.98 -9.55 -10.19
N SER A 249 22.84 -10.66 -10.91
CA SER A 249 23.22 -12.00 -10.42
C SER A 249 24.73 -12.17 -10.11
N LYS A 250 25.58 -11.25 -10.56
CA LYS A 250 27.01 -11.25 -10.28
C LYS A 250 27.37 -10.64 -8.93
N SER A 251 26.45 -9.91 -8.31
CA SER A 251 26.65 -9.34 -6.99
C SER A 251 26.75 -10.42 -5.93
N LYS A 252 27.77 -10.30 -5.03
CA LYS A 252 28.03 -11.26 -3.96
C LYS A 252 27.36 -10.91 -2.63
N THR A 253 26.46 -9.91 -2.59
CA THR A 253 25.74 -9.56 -1.37
C THR A 253 24.70 -10.63 -1.03
N SER A 254 24.47 -10.88 0.25
CA SER A 254 23.61 -11.95 0.77
C SER A 254 22.12 -11.71 0.51
N ARG A 255 21.74 -10.45 0.20
CA ARG A 255 20.32 -10.05 -0.01
C ARG A 255 20.19 -8.96 -1.06
N LEU A 256 18.96 -8.78 -1.56
CA LEU A 256 18.59 -7.61 -2.36
C LEU A 256 18.70 -6.34 -1.48
N MET A 257 19.57 -5.41 -1.86
CA MET A 257 19.77 -4.14 -1.15
C MET A 257 18.71 -3.09 -1.54
N LEU A 258 17.43 -3.47 -1.35
CA LEU A 258 16.26 -2.62 -1.55
C LEU A 258 15.34 -2.69 -0.33
N HIS A 259 15.05 -1.52 0.25
CA HIS A 259 14.25 -1.43 1.48
C HIS A 259 13.23 -0.29 1.40
N ALA A 260 11.97 -0.60 1.61
CA ALA A 260 10.88 0.38 1.71
C ALA A 260 10.92 1.05 3.09
N PHE A 261 11.66 2.14 3.23
CA PHE A 261 11.94 2.75 4.53
C PHE A 261 10.91 3.78 4.99
N ARG A 262 10.13 4.34 4.06
CA ARG A 262 9.13 5.37 4.38
C ARG A 262 7.84 5.17 3.61
N LEU A 263 6.74 5.27 4.35
CA LEU A 263 5.38 5.30 3.85
C LEU A 263 4.71 6.55 4.43
N SER A 264 4.15 7.43 3.58
CA SER A 264 3.51 8.67 4.04
C SER A 264 2.18 8.87 3.34
N PHE A 265 1.14 9.15 4.11
CA PHE A 265 -0.20 9.46 3.61
C PHE A 265 -1.02 10.15 4.69
N THR A 266 -2.16 10.73 4.32
CA THR A 266 -3.15 11.22 5.27
C THR A 266 -4.12 10.10 5.60
N HIS A 267 -4.30 9.81 6.89
CA HIS A 267 -5.24 8.79 7.34
C HIS A 267 -6.67 9.16 6.89
N PRO A 268 -7.40 8.26 6.20
CA PRO A 268 -8.63 8.64 5.50
C PRO A 268 -9.81 9.01 6.42
N LEU A 269 -9.79 8.61 7.68
CA LEU A 269 -10.86 8.92 8.63
C LEU A 269 -10.47 10.00 9.65
N THR A 270 -9.24 9.98 10.17
CA THR A 270 -8.78 10.98 11.15
C THR A 270 -8.18 12.21 10.50
N LEU A 271 -7.79 12.14 9.22
CA LEU A 271 -7.04 13.13 8.45
C LEU A 271 -5.66 13.49 9.06
N GLU A 272 -5.19 12.71 10.02
CA GLU A 272 -3.83 12.81 10.54
C GLU A 272 -2.81 12.39 9.50
N LYS A 273 -1.68 13.09 9.46
CA LYS A 273 -0.57 12.74 8.59
C LYS A 273 0.27 11.63 9.24
N LEU A 274 0.27 10.46 8.64
CA LEU A 274 1.14 9.34 9.00
C LEU A 274 2.42 9.36 8.15
N THR A 275 3.59 9.17 8.78
CA THR A 275 4.90 9.15 8.11
C THR A 275 5.87 8.21 8.81
#